data_565268fcd5f905f18c0dbe083e1a5852
#
_entry.id   565268fcd5f905f18c0dbe083e1a5852
#
_cell.length_a   1.000
_cell.length_b   1.000
_cell.length_c   1.000
_cell.angle_alpha   90.00
_cell.angle_beta   90.00
_cell.angle_gamma   90.00
#
_symmetry.space_group_name_H-M   'P 1'
#
loop_
_entity.id
_entity.type
_entity.pdbx_description
1 polymer ?
#
loop_
_entity_poly.entity_id
_entity_poly.type
_entity_poly.pdbx_seq_one_letter_code
_entity_poly.pdbx_strand_id
1 'polypeptide(L)'
;MHRILFLMWFVLLAMEPATSFAQPVRLAAPNVVEISPRLVTSGQPTVEALTSLKAQGFDAVIYLAPPTVPDAVPDEQRIVTGQGLVFINIPIRFDNPTEADFEKFASALGNLGSHRVLVHCQINLRASVMVFLYRAIILKEEPRVAYESVAGVWSPDGRWRRLIEDQLHKNRVEFVPF
;
A
#
# COMPACT_ATOMS: atom_id res chain seq x y z
N MET A 1 -36.84 61.77 27.69
CA MET A 1 -35.50 61.23 27.44
C MET A 1 -35.59 59.69 27.48
N HIS A 2 -35.74 59.04 26.30
CA HIS A 2 -35.86 57.57 26.21
C HIS A 2 -34.53 57.02 25.70
N ARG A 3 -33.87 56.18 26.53
CA ARG A 3 -32.66 55.47 26.16
C ARG A 3 -33.06 54.12 25.57
N ILE A 4 -32.86 53.95 24.27
CA ILE A 4 -33.04 52.69 23.56
C ILE A 4 -31.74 51.85 23.75
N LEU A 5 -31.86 50.73 24.43
CA LEU A 5 -30.76 49.70 24.57
C LEU A 5 -30.80 48.79 23.37
N PHE A 6 -29.75 48.88 22.51
CA PHE A 6 -29.53 47.92 21.43
C PHE A 6 -28.83 46.69 22.01
N LEU A 7 -29.53 45.56 22.07
CA LEU A 7 -28.91 44.23 22.34
C LEU A 7 -28.31 43.69 21.03
N MET A 8 -26.99 43.70 20.96
CA MET A 8 -26.28 42.96 19.88
C MET A 8 -26.25 41.46 20.22
N TRP A 9 -26.99 40.68 19.44
CA TRP A 9 -26.89 39.22 19.46
C TRP A 9 -25.65 38.79 18.64
N PHE A 10 -24.64 38.27 19.36
CA PHE A 10 -23.51 37.57 18.73
C PHE A 10 -23.96 36.16 18.42
N VAL A 11 -24.16 35.82 17.14
CA VAL A 11 -24.37 34.46 16.68
C VAL A 11 -22.96 33.81 16.58
N LEU A 12 -22.64 32.97 17.57
CA LEU A 12 -21.47 32.09 17.47
C LEU A 12 -21.79 31.00 16.43
N LEU A 13 -21.21 31.10 15.24
CA LEU A 13 -21.19 30.01 14.27
C LEU A 13 -20.21 28.93 14.80
N ALA A 14 -20.75 27.86 15.37
CA ALA A 14 -19.95 26.67 15.69
C ALA A 14 -19.50 26.02 14.38
N MET A 15 -18.21 26.11 14.09
CA MET A 15 -17.57 25.37 13.02
C MET A 15 -17.46 23.92 13.45
N GLU A 16 -18.37 23.06 12.98
CA GLU A 16 -18.24 21.63 13.18
C GLU A 16 -17.02 21.11 12.40
N PRO A 17 -16.16 20.28 13.01
CA PRO A 17 -15.05 19.66 12.28
C PRO A 17 -15.64 18.70 11.23
N ALA A 18 -15.40 18.99 9.95
CA ALA A 18 -15.75 18.09 8.86
C ALA A 18 -14.95 16.78 9.05
N THR A 19 -15.61 15.72 9.49
CA THR A 19 -15.06 14.36 9.48
C THR A 19 -14.92 13.93 8.03
N SER A 20 -13.73 14.10 7.48
CA SER A 20 -13.38 13.60 6.14
C SER A 20 -13.33 12.08 6.20
N PHE A 21 -14.43 11.41 5.83
CA PHE A 21 -14.38 9.98 5.55
C PHE A 21 -13.50 9.78 4.30
N ALA A 22 -12.38 9.08 4.47
CA ALA A 22 -11.56 8.68 3.34
C ALA A 22 -12.43 7.89 2.36
N GLN A 23 -12.49 8.35 1.11
CA GLN A 23 -13.23 7.63 0.06
C GLN A 23 -12.56 6.27 -0.16
N PRO A 24 -13.34 5.19 -0.34
CA PRO A 24 -12.78 3.87 -0.61
C PRO A 24 -11.94 3.91 -1.88
N VAL A 25 -10.83 3.18 -1.86
CA VAL A 25 -9.92 3.10 -3.01
C VAL A 25 -10.65 2.50 -4.21
N ARG A 26 -10.74 3.26 -5.30
CA ARG A 26 -11.32 2.81 -6.58
C ARG A 26 -10.19 2.56 -7.58
N LEU A 27 -9.45 1.48 -7.37
CA LEU A 27 -8.36 1.09 -8.24
C LEU A 27 -8.80 -0.06 -9.16
N ALA A 28 -8.82 0.17 -10.47
CA ALA A 28 -9.05 -0.89 -11.44
C ALA A 28 -7.79 -1.76 -11.58
N ALA A 29 -7.69 -2.77 -10.72
CA ALA A 29 -6.60 -3.73 -10.66
C ALA A 29 -7.10 -5.06 -10.05
N PRO A 30 -6.42 -6.20 -10.33
CA PRO A 30 -6.72 -7.46 -9.65
C PRO A 30 -6.41 -7.40 -8.15
N ASN A 31 -7.23 -8.06 -7.33
CA ASN A 31 -6.96 -8.34 -5.91
C ASN A 31 -6.53 -7.10 -5.11
N VAL A 32 -7.24 -5.99 -5.22
CA VAL A 32 -6.95 -4.77 -4.44
C VAL A 32 -7.24 -5.03 -2.97
N VAL A 33 -6.27 -4.73 -2.11
CA VAL A 33 -6.39 -4.81 -0.65
C VAL A 33 -5.95 -3.48 -0.04
N GLU A 34 -6.87 -2.79 0.61
CA GLU A 34 -6.57 -1.60 1.40
C GLU A 34 -6.08 -2.04 2.79
N ILE A 35 -4.77 -1.96 3.02
CA ILE A 35 -4.12 -2.35 4.29
C ILE A 35 -4.35 -1.27 5.35
N SER A 36 -4.23 -0.03 4.95
CA SER A 36 -4.44 1.14 5.79
C SER A 36 -4.72 2.36 4.89
N PRO A 37 -5.13 3.51 5.43
CA PRO A 37 -5.30 4.74 4.64
C PRO A 37 -4.06 5.13 3.83
N ARG A 38 -2.87 4.62 4.22
CA ARG A 38 -1.58 4.94 3.60
C ARG A 38 -0.98 3.81 2.77
N LEU A 39 -1.49 2.61 2.84
CA LEU A 39 -0.89 1.45 2.19
C LEU A 39 -1.95 0.60 1.51
N VAL A 40 -1.82 0.46 0.21
CA VAL A 40 -2.69 -0.36 -0.64
C VAL A 40 -1.84 -1.36 -1.39
N THR A 41 -2.31 -2.60 -1.51
CA THR A 41 -1.69 -3.60 -2.39
C THR A 41 -2.63 -3.98 -3.52
N SER A 42 -2.08 -4.35 -4.69
CA SER A 42 -2.90 -4.81 -5.82
C SER A 42 -2.11 -5.67 -6.82
N GLY A 43 -2.84 -6.25 -7.77
CA GLY A 43 -2.26 -6.64 -9.05
C GLY A 43 -1.96 -5.43 -9.93
N GLN A 44 -1.61 -5.69 -11.20
CA GLN A 44 -1.29 -4.64 -12.16
C GLN A 44 -2.49 -3.71 -12.39
N PRO A 45 -2.41 -2.42 -12.07
CA PRO A 45 -3.47 -1.47 -12.39
C PRO A 45 -3.58 -1.24 -13.90
N THR A 46 -4.77 -0.91 -14.37
CA THR A 46 -4.95 -0.46 -15.77
C THR A 46 -4.24 0.87 -16.01
N VAL A 47 -4.03 1.22 -17.28
CA VAL A 47 -3.43 2.52 -17.65
C VAL A 47 -4.26 3.68 -17.08
N GLU A 48 -5.59 3.60 -17.16
CA GLU A 48 -6.51 4.61 -16.65
C GLU A 48 -6.39 4.73 -15.12
N ALA A 49 -6.27 3.59 -14.40
CA ALA A 49 -6.05 3.60 -12.97
C ALA A 49 -4.71 4.24 -12.60
N LEU A 50 -3.63 3.90 -13.32
CA LEU A 50 -2.31 4.49 -13.13
C LEU A 50 -2.31 6.00 -13.36
N THR A 51 -3.01 6.51 -14.37
CA THR A 51 -3.09 7.96 -14.67
C THR A 51 -3.88 8.75 -13.64
N SER A 52 -4.65 8.11 -12.78
CA SER A 52 -5.50 8.76 -11.76
C SER A 52 -4.96 8.64 -10.33
N LEU A 53 -3.79 8.05 -10.11
CA LEU A 53 -3.27 7.77 -8.77
C LEU A 53 -3.10 9.05 -7.92
N LYS A 54 -2.60 10.13 -8.50
CA LYS A 54 -2.46 11.41 -7.79
C LYS A 54 -3.80 11.97 -7.31
N ALA A 55 -4.81 11.89 -8.16
CA ALA A 55 -6.17 12.34 -7.82
C ALA A 55 -6.80 11.48 -6.71
N GLN A 56 -6.37 10.21 -6.57
CA GLN A 56 -6.77 9.32 -5.48
C GLN A 56 -5.91 9.49 -4.22
N GLY A 57 -5.00 10.47 -4.19
CA GLY A 57 -4.17 10.82 -3.03
C GLY A 57 -2.94 9.95 -2.84
N PHE A 58 -2.53 9.15 -3.83
CA PHE A 58 -1.26 8.44 -3.76
C PHE A 58 -0.08 9.39 -3.95
N ASP A 59 1.05 9.07 -3.32
CA ASP A 59 2.31 9.80 -3.41
C ASP A 59 3.41 8.94 -4.04
N ALA A 60 3.29 7.63 -3.96
CA ALA A 60 4.31 6.71 -4.45
C ALA A 60 3.72 5.38 -4.94
N VAL A 61 4.45 4.73 -5.84
CA VAL A 61 4.21 3.38 -6.34
C VAL A 61 5.47 2.55 -6.16
N ILE A 62 5.33 1.34 -5.60
CA ILE A 62 6.36 0.32 -5.60
C ILE A 62 5.88 -0.85 -6.47
N TYR A 63 6.53 -1.08 -7.59
CA TYR A 63 6.25 -2.17 -8.52
C TYR A 63 7.20 -3.35 -8.30
N LEU A 64 6.66 -4.53 -7.99
CA LEU A 64 7.45 -5.70 -7.57
C LEU A 64 7.63 -6.77 -8.64
N ALA A 65 7.06 -6.61 -9.82
CA ALA A 65 7.32 -7.55 -10.90
C ALA A 65 8.42 -7.03 -11.84
N PRO A 66 9.11 -7.95 -12.56
CA PRO A 66 9.93 -7.54 -13.68
C PRO A 66 9.10 -6.77 -14.72
N PRO A 67 9.63 -5.70 -15.32
CA PRO A 67 8.89 -4.91 -16.32
C PRO A 67 8.71 -5.66 -17.65
N THR A 68 9.23 -6.88 -17.75
CA THR A 68 9.16 -7.75 -18.92
C THR A 68 8.02 -8.79 -18.84
N VAL A 69 7.23 -8.78 -17.76
CA VAL A 69 6.08 -9.70 -17.68
C VAL A 69 4.98 -9.29 -18.68
N PRO A 70 4.19 -10.26 -19.20
CA PRO A 70 3.25 -9.99 -20.32
C PRO A 70 2.20 -8.91 -20.04
N ASP A 71 1.80 -8.75 -18.78
CA ASP A 71 0.78 -7.80 -18.32
C ASP A 71 1.36 -6.48 -17.78
N ALA A 72 2.68 -6.28 -17.86
CA ALA A 72 3.29 -5.01 -17.48
C ALA A 72 2.79 -3.88 -18.38
N VAL A 73 2.40 -2.76 -17.78
CA VAL A 73 2.01 -1.57 -18.53
C VAL A 73 3.26 -0.90 -19.12
N PRO A 74 3.33 -0.74 -20.45
CA PRO A 74 4.42 0.01 -21.06
C PRO A 74 4.52 1.43 -20.49
N ASP A 75 5.74 1.91 -20.28
CA ASP A 75 5.98 3.27 -19.76
C ASP A 75 5.35 3.59 -18.39
N GLU A 76 5.02 2.60 -17.57
CA GLU A 76 4.39 2.80 -16.26
C GLU A 76 5.15 3.83 -15.41
N GLN A 77 6.49 3.72 -15.38
CA GLN A 77 7.32 4.69 -14.68
C GLN A 77 7.02 6.13 -15.17
N ARG A 78 6.93 6.37 -16.47
CA ARG A 78 6.65 7.68 -17.03
C ARG A 78 5.24 8.18 -16.70
N ILE A 79 4.25 7.27 -16.71
CA ILE A 79 2.86 7.59 -16.33
C ILE A 79 2.78 8.03 -14.87
N VAL A 80 3.45 7.31 -13.97
CA VAL A 80 3.43 7.59 -12.53
C VAL A 80 4.22 8.86 -12.21
N THR A 81 5.48 8.96 -12.69
CA THR A 81 6.32 10.14 -12.39
C THR A 81 5.82 11.41 -13.07
N GLY A 82 5.12 11.30 -14.20
CA GLY A 82 4.46 12.42 -14.87
C GLY A 82 3.38 13.12 -14.04
N GLN A 83 2.86 12.44 -13.00
CA GLN A 83 1.92 13.02 -12.02
C GLN A 83 2.63 13.60 -10.78
N GLY A 84 3.97 13.58 -10.73
CA GLY A 84 4.77 14.01 -9.58
C GLY A 84 4.81 12.96 -8.45
N LEU A 85 4.49 11.69 -8.73
CA LEU A 85 4.63 10.60 -7.77
C LEU A 85 6.02 9.97 -7.83
N VAL A 86 6.44 9.38 -6.73
CA VAL A 86 7.64 8.52 -6.68
C VAL A 86 7.32 7.18 -7.32
N PHE A 87 8.20 6.66 -8.18
CA PHE A 87 8.11 5.31 -8.72
C PHE A 87 9.37 4.51 -8.39
N ILE A 88 9.18 3.33 -7.80
CA ILE A 88 10.26 2.41 -7.45
C ILE A 88 9.93 1.05 -8.03
N ASN A 89 10.81 0.52 -8.90
CA ASN A 89 10.69 -0.86 -9.36
C ASN A 89 11.71 -1.76 -8.65
N ILE A 90 11.21 -2.82 -8.01
CA ILE A 90 12.01 -3.89 -7.39
C ILE A 90 11.61 -5.19 -8.09
N PRO A 91 12.31 -5.59 -9.17
CA PRO A 91 11.91 -6.71 -10.00
C PRO A 91 12.18 -8.06 -9.31
N ILE A 92 11.21 -8.58 -8.59
CA ILE A 92 11.30 -9.86 -7.89
C ILE A 92 10.89 -10.99 -8.82
N ARG A 93 11.74 -11.97 -9.00
CA ARG A 93 11.41 -13.19 -9.75
C ARG A 93 10.42 -14.03 -8.94
N PHE A 94 9.30 -14.41 -9.57
CA PHE A 94 8.26 -15.18 -8.86
C PHE A 94 8.74 -16.57 -8.46
N ASP A 95 9.53 -17.19 -9.31
CA ASP A 95 10.11 -18.52 -9.08
C ASP A 95 11.32 -18.54 -8.15
N ASN A 96 11.84 -17.37 -7.75
CA ASN A 96 13.01 -17.29 -6.87
C ASN A 96 13.02 -15.98 -6.04
N PRO A 97 12.03 -15.77 -5.15
CA PRO A 97 12.06 -14.65 -4.22
C PRO A 97 13.18 -14.85 -3.19
N THR A 98 13.86 -13.78 -2.82
CA THR A 98 15.03 -13.83 -1.93
C THR A 98 14.86 -12.91 -0.73
N GLU A 99 15.65 -13.17 0.32
CA GLU A 99 15.79 -12.25 1.45
C GLU A 99 16.22 -10.85 1.03
N ALA A 100 17.19 -10.76 0.10
CA ALA A 100 17.65 -9.47 -0.43
C ALA A 100 16.54 -8.68 -1.13
N ASP A 101 15.55 -9.34 -1.73
CA ASP A 101 14.38 -8.69 -2.29
C ASP A 101 13.50 -8.09 -1.19
N PHE A 102 13.31 -8.83 -0.09
CA PHE A 102 12.59 -8.32 1.07
C PHE A 102 13.31 -7.12 1.73
N GLU A 103 14.63 -7.21 1.92
CA GLU A 103 15.42 -6.12 2.50
C GLU A 103 15.33 -4.84 1.64
N LYS A 104 15.45 -4.96 0.31
CA LYS A 104 15.26 -3.83 -0.62
C LYS A 104 13.87 -3.24 -0.53
N PHE A 105 12.84 -4.10 -0.49
CA PHE A 105 11.46 -3.66 -0.37
C PHE A 105 11.22 -2.95 0.96
N ALA A 106 11.66 -3.53 2.07
CA ALA A 106 11.49 -2.96 3.41
C ALA A 106 12.18 -1.58 3.54
N SER A 107 13.39 -1.46 3.00
CA SER A 107 14.11 -0.19 2.94
C SER A 107 13.36 0.85 2.08
N ALA A 108 12.90 0.46 0.89
CA ALA A 108 12.19 1.36 -0.01
C ALA A 108 10.88 1.87 0.62
N LEU A 109 10.06 0.97 1.19
CA LEU A 109 8.81 1.34 1.82
C LEU A 109 9.04 2.19 3.07
N GLY A 110 10.05 1.85 3.89
CA GLY A 110 10.41 2.60 5.09
C GLY A 110 10.85 4.04 4.77
N ASN A 111 11.64 4.23 3.71
CA ASN A 111 12.10 5.55 3.27
C ASN A 111 10.99 6.47 2.74
N LEU A 112 9.86 5.90 2.33
CA LEU A 112 8.69 6.69 1.92
C LEU A 112 7.94 7.31 3.11
N GLY A 113 8.21 6.90 4.34
CA GLY A 113 7.72 7.53 5.56
C GLY A 113 6.19 7.69 5.60
N SER A 114 5.69 8.92 5.56
CA SER A 114 4.25 9.23 5.65
C SER A 114 3.50 9.20 4.31
N HIS A 115 4.15 8.91 3.20
CA HIS A 115 3.52 8.85 1.89
C HIS A 115 2.41 7.79 1.83
N ARG A 116 1.37 8.05 1.02
CA ARG A 116 0.40 7.04 0.63
C ARG A 116 0.95 6.23 -0.53
N VAL A 117 1.16 4.93 -0.32
CA VAL A 117 1.88 4.06 -1.23
C VAL A 117 0.97 2.99 -1.82
N LEU A 118 1.03 2.83 -3.13
CA LEU A 118 0.54 1.64 -3.82
C LEU A 118 1.71 0.68 -4.01
N VAL A 119 1.58 -0.54 -3.49
CA VAL A 119 2.50 -1.64 -3.75
C VAL A 119 1.80 -2.64 -4.66
N HIS A 120 2.34 -2.89 -5.84
CA HIS A 120 1.68 -3.82 -6.75
C HIS A 120 2.65 -4.76 -7.48
N CYS A 121 2.07 -5.80 -8.08
CA CYS A 121 2.74 -6.71 -8.99
C CYS A 121 1.74 -7.16 -10.07
N GLN A 122 1.84 -8.34 -10.64
CA GLN A 122 0.89 -8.84 -11.64
C GLN A 122 -0.52 -9.07 -11.09
N ILE A 123 -0.65 -9.86 -10.00
CA ILE A 123 -1.94 -10.25 -9.42
C ILE A 123 -1.95 -10.20 -7.88
N ASN A 124 -1.14 -9.35 -7.29
CA ASN A 124 -0.96 -9.11 -5.84
C ASN A 124 -0.26 -10.23 -5.05
N LEU A 125 0.24 -11.30 -5.65
CA LEU A 125 0.87 -12.39 -4.87
C LEU A 125 2.19 -11.95 -4.22
N ARG A 126 3.10 -11.30 -4.97
CA ARG A 126 4.36 -10.76 -4.43
C ARG A 126 4.09 -9.63 -3.43
N ALA A 127 3.20 -8.71 -3.80
CA ALA A 127 2.94 -7.52 -3.01
C ALA A 127 2.34 -7.86 -1.64
N SER A 128 1.36 -8.77 -1.60
CA SER A 128 0.75 -9.21 -0.34
C SER A 128 1.76 -9.81 0.63
N VAL A 129 2.66 -10.69 0.15
CA VAL A 129 3.69 -11.33 1.00
C VAL A 129 4.73 -10.32 1.48
N MET A 130 5.25 -9.46 0.60
CA MET A 130 6.26 -8.48 0.99
C MET A 130 5.70 -7.47 2.00
N VAL A 131 4.46 -7.04 1.83
CA VAL A 131 3.78 -6.15 2.78
C VAL A 131 3.48 -6.86 4.10
N PHE A 132 3.06 -8.13 4.07
CA PHE A 132 2.91 -8.93 5.30
C PHE A 132 4.21 -8.99 6.10
N LEU A 133 5.32 -9.38 5.46
CA LEU A 133 6.62 -9.45 6.12
C LEU A 133 7.05 -8.11 6.71
N TYR A 134 6.83 -7.01 5.98
CA TYR A 134 7.13 -5.66 6.47
C TYR A 134 6.30 -5.33 7.73
N ARG A 135 5.00 -5.60 7.72
CA ARG A 135 4.10 -5.34 8.85
C ARG A 135 4.49 -6.17 10.07
N ALA A 136 4.70 -7.47 9.89
CA ALA A 136 5.03 -8.38 11.00
C ALA A 136 6.43 -8.15 11.56
N ILE A 137 7.43 -7.92 10.69
CA ILE A 137 8.84 -7.86 11.08
C ILE A 137 9.28 -6.43 11.43
N ILE A 138 8.94 -5.44 10.61
CA ILE A 138 9.41 -4.07 10.79
C ILE A 138 8.46 -3.26 11.68
N LEU A 139 7.15 -3.31 11.40
CA LEU A 139 6.16 -2.57 12.18
C LEU A 139 5.74 -3.28 13.47
N LYS A 140 6.14 -4.56 13.65
CA LYS A 140 5.78 -5.38 14.83
C LYS A 140 4.28 -5.53 15.03
N GLU A 141 3.51 -5.50 13.95
CA GLU A 141 2.08 -5.81 14.00
C GLU A 141 1.87 -7.29 14.36
N GLU A 142 0.72 -7.59 14.94
CA GLU A 142 0.36 -8.98 15.26
C GLU A 142 0.33 -9.82 13.97
N PRO A 143 1.15 -10.89 13.86
CA PRO A 143 1.37 -11.58 12.58
C PRO A 143 0.11 -12.19 11.97
N ARG A 144 -0.82 -12.68 12.81
CA ARG A 144 -2.10 -13.24 12.35
C ARG A 144 -2.93 -12.17 11.66
N VAL A 145 -3.02 -10.98 12.26
CA VAL A 145 -3.76 -9.84 11.69
C VAL A 145 -3.10 -9.35 10.39
N ALA A 146 -1.76 -9.25 10.39
CA ALA A 146 -1.02 -8.86 9.20
C ALA A 146 -1.19 -9.87 8.05
N TYR A 147 -1.30 -11.18 8.37
CA TYR A 147 -1.42 -12.25 7.37
C TYR A 147 -2.79 -12.33 6.70
N GLU A 148 -3.85 -11.79 7.30
CA GLU A 148 -5.18 -11.77 6.69
C GLU A 148 -5.19 -11.17 5.29
N SER A 149 -4.34 -10.17 5.05
CA SER A 149 -4.18 -9.54 3.73
C SER A 149 -3.52 -10.45 2.69
N VAL A 150 -2.76 -11.46 3.11
CA VAL A 150 -2.22 -12.52 2.23
C VAL A 150 -3.28 -13.58 2.00
N ALA A 151 -3.88 -14.10 3.08
CA ALA A 151 -4.87 -15.18 3.02
C ALA A 151 -6.10 -14.80 2.16
N GLY A 152 -6.48 -13.51 2.14
CA GLY A 152 -7.54 -12.98 1.27
C GLY A 152 -7.17 -12.93 -0.22
N VAL A 153 -5.88 -13.09 -0.56
CA VAL A 153 -5.38 -13.08 -1.95
C VAL A 153 -5.04 -14.49 -2.42
N TRP A 154 -4.28 -15.24 -1.63
CA TRP A 154 -3.81 -16.58 -1.97
C TRP A 154 -3.23 -17.31 -0.76
N SER A 155 -2.93 -18.61 -0.92
CA SER A 155 -2.17 -19.41 0.04
C SER A 155 -0.77 -19.63 -0.50
N PRO A 156 0.27 -18.92 0.03
CA PRO A 156 1.64 -19.09 -0.40
C PRO A 156 2.14 -20.52 -0.24
N ASP A 157 2.77 -21.03 -1.28
CA ASP A 157 3.42 -22.34 -1.28
C ASP A 157 4.89 -22.28 -1.73
N GLY A 158 5.55 -23.44 -1.81
CA GLY A 158 6.88 -23.58 -2.37
C GLY A 158 7.90 -22.55 -1.85
N ARG A 159 8.46 -21.75 -2.74
CA ARG A 159 9.52 -20.78 -2.40
C ARG A 159 8.99 -19.56 -1.64
N TRP A 160 7.77 -19.14 -1.88
CA TRP A 160 7.15 -18.02 -1.18
C TRP A 160 6.84 -18.37 0.27
N ARG A 161 6.32 -19.59 0.50
CA ARG A 161 6.11 -20.07 1.87
C ARG A 161 7.44 -20.19 2.63
N ARG A 162 8.47 -20.73 2.00
CA ARG A 162 9.82 -20.80 2.61
C ARG A 162 10.36 -19.40 2.93
N LEU A 163 10.27 -18.44 2.01
CA LEU A 163 10.69 -17.07 2.31
C LEU A 163 9.98 -16.50 3.54
N ILE A 164 8.67 -16.70 3.66
CA ILE A 164 7.90 -16.27 4.83
C ILE A 164 8.47 -16.92 6.10
N GLU A 165 8.55 -18.25 6.12
CA GLU A 165 8.99 -19.00 7.29
C GLU A 165 10.42 -18.64 7.71
N ASP A 166 11.34 -18.52 6.77
CA ASP A 166 12.74 -18.14 7.00
C ASP A 166 12.85 -16.72 7.57
N GLN A 167 12.11 -15.76 7.00
CA GLN A 167 12.14 -14.37 7.46
C GLN A 167 11.52 -14.22 8.85
N LEU A 168 10.41 -14.89 9.13
CA LEU A 168 9.79 -14.88 10.46
C LEU A 168 10.74 -15.50 11.50
N HIS A 169 11.33 -16.66 11.21
CA HIS A 169 12.29 -17.33 12.10
C HIS A 169 13.52 -16.46 12.39
N LYS A 170 14.15 -15.92 11.33
CA LYS A 170 15.32 -15.01 11.46
C LYS A 170 15.03 -13.83 12.38
N ASN A 171 13.83 -13.29 12.31
CA ASN A 171 13.41 -12.11 13.08
C ASN A 171 12.69 -12.44 14.39
N ARG A 172 12.66 -13.72 14.80
CA ARG A 172 12.03 -14.21 16.04
C ARG A 172 10.55 -13.85 16.14
N VAL A 173 9.85 -13.96 15.04
CA VAL A 173 8.39 -13.79 14.97
C VAL A 173 7.76 -15.15 14.95
N GLU A 174 6.99 -15.49 15.99
CA GLU A 174 6.30 -16.77 16.10
C GLU A 174 4.95 -16.70 15.37
N PHE A 175 4.89 -17.34 14.22
CA PHE A 175 3.66 -17.44 13.42
C PHE A 175 3.79 -18.55 12.37
N VAL A 176 2.73 -19.32 12.19
CA VAL A 176 2.62 -20.33 11.12
C VAL A 176 1.59 -19.87 10.10
N PRO A 177 1.98 -19.65 8.84
CA PRO A 177 1.05 -19.31 7.76
C PRO A 177 -0.01 -20.41 7.55
N PHE A 178 -1.26 -20.04 7.30
CA PHE A 178 -2.40 -20.94 7.12
C PHE A 178 -3.08 -20.77 5.76
#